data_49b17896625fedc8e3d2fbc4120a91af
#
_entry.id   49b17896625fedc8e3d2fbc4120a91af
#
_cell.length_a   1.000
_cell.length_b   1.000
_cell.length_c   1.000
_cell.angle_alpha   90.00
_cell.angle_beta   90.00
_cell.angle_gamma   90.00
#
_symmetry.space_group_name_H-M   'P 1'
#
loop_
_entity.id
_entity.type
_entity.pdbx_description
1 polymer ?
#
loop_
_entity_poly.entity_id
_entity_poly.type
_entity_poly.pdbx_seq_one_letter_code
_entity_poly.pdbx_strand_id
1 'polypeptide(L)'
;MRSIRRWAFPAILVVAALAVATVVVATALTSQPSVRSAEARPVLGQASAPVVVREYGDFQCPSCGAWARLVEASFRTAFIDTGRARLEWHDFPWIGPESRSAANGARCAGAQGKFWEYHDVLYRSQGGENSGTWTKDRLKALGTQLGLDRSPFEGCVDAGTYLDAVQADLSDATGRGFNSTPTFLIGDQRLVGPPTLEGLGAAIHAAGG
;
A
#
# COMPACT_ATOMS: atom_id res chain seq x y z
N MET A 1 50.38 13.67 -49.08
CA MET A 1 49.15 14.08 -48.41
C MET A 1 48.05 13.03 -48.60
N ARG A 2 48.17 11.80 -48.02
CA ARG A 2 47.15 10.73 -48.11
C ARG A 2 47.33 9.76 -46.93
N SER A 3 46.97 10.11 -45.70
CA SER A 3 46.90 9.11 -44.62
C SER A 3 46.01 9.47 -43.44
N ILE A 4 45.31 10.60 -43.43
CA ILE A 4 44.50 11.02 -42.25
C ILE A 4 43.05 10.50 -42.31
N ARG A 5 42.56 9.99 -43.45
CA ARG A 5 41.15 9.69 -43.71
C ARG A 5 40.69 8.29 -43.28
N ARG A 6 41.61 7.40 -42.91
CA ARG A 6 41.27 6.00 -42.59
C ARG A 6 40.97 5.70 -41.11
N TRP A 7 41.27 6.64 -40.19
CA TRP A 7 41.11 6.43 -38.76
C TRP A 7 39.91 7.16 -38.14
N ALA A 8 39.23 8.03 -38.88
CA ALA A 8 38.12 8.80 -38.37
C ALA A 8 36.83 7.97 -38.21
N PHE A 9 36.58 7.00 -39.08
CA PHE A 9 35.36 6.19 -39.05
C PHE A 9 35.23 5.25 -37.85
N PRO A 10 36.28 4.52 -37.40
CA PRO A 10 36.15 3.68 -36.23
C PRO A 10 35.97 4.47 -34.93
N ALA A 11 36.57 5.68 -34.83
CA ALA A 11 36.39 6.52 -33.66
C ALA A 11 34.96 7.06 -33.51
N ILE A 12 34.33 7.43 -34.62
CA ILE A 12 32.91 7.89 -34.62
C ILE A 12 31.97 6.77 -34.22
N LEU A 13 32.18 5.53 -34.68
CA LEU A 13 31.36 4.39 -34.31
C LEU A 13 31.49 4.00 -32.83
N VAL A 14 32.69 4.12 -32.27
CA VAL A 14 32.91 3.85 -30.84
C VAL A 14 32.23 4.92 -29.97
N VAL A 15 32.31 6.19 -30.33
CA VAL A 15 31.64 7.27 -29.58
C VAL A 15 30.10 7.12 -29.67
N ALA A 16 29.57 6.78 -30.84
CA ALA A 16 28.13 6.54 -31.00
C ALA A 16 27.66 5.32 -30.20
N ALA A 17 28.42 4.23 -30.15
CA ALA A 17 28.10 3.06 -29.36
C ALA A 17 28.13 3.36 -27.83
N LEU A 18 29.08 4.13 -27.36
CA LEU A 18 29.17 4.58 -25.97
C LEU A 18 28.02 5.52 -25.60
N ALA A 19 27.60 6.44 -26.49
CA ALA A 19 26.46 7.31 -26.26
C ALA A 19 25.14 6.55 -26.19
N VAL A 20 24.93 5.52 -27.04
CA VAL A 20 23.75 4.67 -26.99
C VAL A 20 23.74 3.82 -25.71
N ALA A 21 24.90 3.27 -25.31
CA ALA A 21 25.00 2.49 -24.08
C ALA A 21 24.70 3.33 -22.84
N THR A 22 25.18 4.59 -22.78
CA THR A 22 24.88 5.49 -21.65
C THR A 22 23.39 5.87 -21.59
N VAL A 23 22.73 6.10 -22.73
CA VAL A 23 21.30 6.40 -22.78
C VAL A 23 20.48 5.20 -22.35
N VAL A 24 20.81 3.99 -22.80
CA VAL A 24 20.09 2.74 -22.42
C VAL A 24 20.27 2.46 -20.93
N VAL A 25 21.46 2.65 -20.38
CA VAL A 25 21.70 2.49 -18.92
C VAL A 25 20.95 3.56 -18.13
N ALA A 26 20.95 4.82 -18.58
CA ALA A 26 20.22 5.89 -17.91
C ALA A 26 18.70 5.66 -17.93
N THR A 27 18.13 5.19 -19.05
CA THR A 27 16.71 4.87 -19.12
C THR A 27 16.34 3.63 -18.31
N ALA A 28 17.22 2.64 -18.21
CA ALA A 28 17.02 1.46 -17.36
C ALA A 28 17.04 1.81 -15.86
N LEU A 29 17.87 2.78 -15.46
CA LEU A 29 17.94 3.28 -14.08
C LEU A 29 16.75 4.18 -13.71
N THR A 30 16.12 4.85 -14.70
CA THR A 30 14.91 5.66 -14.47
C THR A 30 13.62 4.86 -14.58
N SER A 31 13.67 3.65 -15.11
CA SER A 31 12.50 2.76 -15.28
C SER A 31 12.28 1.80 -14.11
N GLN A 32 13.01 1.94 -13.00
CA GLN A 32 12.63 1.24 -11.78
C GLN A 32 11.32 1.85 -11.28
N PRO A 33 10.20 1.08 -11.20
CA PRO A 33 9.02 1.56 -10.50
C PRO A 33 9.50 1.98 -9.12
N SER A 34 9.30 3.23 -8.81
CA SER A 34 9.89 3.86 -7.65
C SER A 34 9.44 3.09 -6.40
N VAL A 35 10.36 2.39 -5.74
CA VAL A 35 10.18 1.82 -4.39
C VAL A 35 9.59 2.88 -3.43
N ARG A 36 9.81 4.16 -3.72
CA ARG A 36 9.24 5.31 -3.01
C ARG A 36 7.71 5.39 -2.97
N SER A 37 6.98 4.90 -3.99
CA SER A 37 5.51 4.95 -3.97
C SER A 37 4.90 3.88 -3.09
N ALA A 38 5.63 2.81 -2.80
CA ALA A 38 5.16 1.71 -1.98
C ALA A 38 5.59 1.83 -0.51
N GLU A 39 6.56 2.70 -0.20
CA GLU A 39 6.86 3.15 1.17
C GLU A 39 5.84 4.18 1.65
N ALA A 40 5.17 4.88 0.72
CA ALA A 40 4.08 5.78 1.08
C ALA A 40 2.88 4.99 1.59
N ARG A 41 2.28 5.46 2.68
CA ARG A 41 1.04 4.85 3.20
C ARG A 41 -0.06 4.89 2.14
N PRO A 42 -0.84 3.82 1.99
CA PRO A 42 -1.95 3.80 1.06
C PRO A 42 -3.00 4.85 1.43
N VAL A 43 -3.39 5.65 0.47
CA VAL A 43 -4.40 6.70 0.62
C VAL A 43 -5.55 6.45 -0.34
N LEU A 44 -6.78 6.57 0.16
CA LEU A 44 -8.00 6.57 -0.62
C LEU A 44 -8.63 7.97 -0.57
N GLY A 45 -8.99 8.50 -1.72
CA GLY A 45 -9.59 9.82 -1.86
C GLY A 45 -8.62 10.89 -2.38
N GLN A 46 -9.07 12.13 -2.37
CA GLN A 46 -8.34 13.25 -2.94
C GLN A 46 -7.21 13.70 -2.01
N ALA A 47 -6.01 13.93 -2.55
CA ALA A 47 -4.87 14.43 -1.78
C ALA A 47 -5.16 15.79 -1.11
N SER A 48 -6.03 16.61 -1.72
CA SER A 48 -6.45 17.92 -1.23
C SER A 48 -7.57 17.87 -0.19
N ALA A 49 -8.10 16.69 0.16
CA ALA A 49 -9.16 16.57 1.15
C ALA A 49 -8.72 17.16 2.50
N PRO A 50 -9.54 18.03 3.12
CA PRO A 50 -9.14 18.78 4.31
C PRO A 50 -8.90 17.90 5.53
N VAL A 51 -9.62 16.77 5.64
CA VAL A 51 -9.52 15.87 6.80
C VAL A 51 -8.84 14.56 6.41
N VAL A 52 -7.88 14.14 7.24
CA VAL A 52 -7.24 12.82 7.13
C VAL A 52 -7.83 11.91 8.19
N VAL A 53 -8.47 10.85 7.73
CA VAL A 53 -8.89 9.73 8.58
C VAL A 53 -7.81 8.66 8.52
N ARG A 54 -7.10 8.42 9.62
CA ARG A 54 -6.08 7.37 9.69
C ARG A 54 -6.67 6.14 10.33
N GLU A 55 -6.67 5.04 9.60
CA GLU A 55 -7.10 3.73 10.09
C GLU A 55 -5.88 2.87 10.41
N TYR A 56 -5.78 2.44 11.65
CA TYR A 56 -4.83 1.43 12.10
C TYR A 56 -5.52 0.08 12.16
N GLY A 57 -5.23 -0.77 11.19
CA GLY A 57 -5.97 -1.99 10.94
C GLY A 57 -5.10 -3.24 10.86
N ASP A 58 -5.76 -4.39 11.08
CA ASP A 58 -5.18 -5.73 10.97
C ASP A 58 -6.09 -6.60 10.11
N PHE A 59 -5.52 -7.22 9.07
CA PHE A 59 -6.27 -8.06 8.15
C PHE A 59 -6.79 -9.38 8.77
N GLN A 60 -6.32 -9.74 9.95
CA GLN A 60 -6.89 -10.85 10.71
C GLN A 60 -7.96 -10.40 11.70
N CYS A 61 -8.04 -9.12 12.07
CA CYS A 61 -8.94 -8.64 13.10
C CYS A 61 -10.41 -8.75 12.66
N PRO A 62 -11.26 -9.49 13.38
CA PRO A 62 -12.67 -9.63 13.04
C PRO A 62 -13.44 -8.31 13.04
N SER A 63 -13.09 -7.40 13.98
CA SER A 63 -13.71 -6.08 14.10
C SER A 63 -13.33 -5.17 12.93
N CYS A 64 -12.07 -5.23 12.43
CA CYS A 64 -11.65 -4.54 11.21
C CYS A 64 -12.45 -5.06 10.01
N GLY A 65 -12.54 -6.37 9.86
CA GLY A 65 -13.34 -6.98 8.80
C GLY A 65 -14.83 -6.65 8.88
N ALA A 66 -15.39 -6.55 10.08
CA ALA A 66 -16.77 -6.11 10.26
C ALA A 66 -16.97 -4.68 9.77
N TRP A 67 -16.08 -3.76 10.17
CA TRP A 67 -16.12 -2.36 9.71
C TRP A 67 -15.98 -2.26 8.19
N ALA A 68 -14.99 -2.91 7.61
CA ALA A 68 -14.73 -2.91 6.17
C ALA A 68 -15.93 -3.43 5.35
N ARG A 69 -16.61 -4.45 5.83
CA ARG A 69 -17.77 -5.03 5.11
C ARG A 69 -19.09 -4.29 5.32
N LEU A 70 -19.29 -3.65 6.48
CA LEU A 70 -20.60 -3.12 6.89
C LEU A 70 -20.68 -1.57 6.83
N VAL A 71 -19.58 -0.88 7.02
CA VAL A 71 -19.57 0.59 7.19
C VAL A 71 -18.75 1.31 6.12
N GLU A 72 -17.63 0.75 5.73
CA GLU A 72 -16.64 1.43 4.89
C GLU A 72 -17.20 1.89 3.54
N ALA A 73 -18.04 1.10 2.89
CA ALA A 73 -18.66 1.52 1.61
C ALA A 73 -19.48 2.79 1.77
N SER A 74 -20.30 2.89 2.82
CA SER A 74 -21.08 4.09 3.12
C SER A 74 -20.19 5.26 3.52
N PHE A 75 -19.11 5.00 4.26
CA PHE A 75 -18.10 5.99 4.60
C PHE A 75 -17.41 6.55 3.35
N ARG A 76 -16.99 5.69 2.43
CA ARG A 76 -16.36 6.09 1.15
C ARG A 76 -17.31 7.02 0.38
N THR A 77 -18.57 6.63 0.23
CA THR A 77 -19.56 7.45 -0.50
C THR A 77 -19.83 8.80 0.18
N ALA A 78 -19.94 8.82 1.51
CA ALA A 78 -20.32 10.04 2.23
C ALA A 78 -19.17 11.05 2.37
N PHE A 79 -17.93 10.59 2.48
CA PHE A 79 -16.82 11.47 2.86
C PHE A 79 -15.64 11.45 1.88
N ILE A 80 -15.32 10.30 1.28
CA ILE A 80 -14.17 10.15 0.38
C ILE A 80 -14.53 10.65 -1.02
N ASP A 81 -15.62 10.15 -1.61
CA ASP A 81 -16.09 10.51 -2.96
C ASP A 81 -16.52 11.97 -3.05
N THR A 82 -16.97 12.54 -1.92
CA THR A 82 -17.33 13.95 -1.80
C THR A 82 -16.12 14.87 -1.57
N GLY A 83 -14.94 14.32 -1.35
CA GLY A 83 -13.70 15.08 -1.09
C GLY A 83 -13.63 15.72 0.30
N ARG A 84 -14.55 15.38 1.22
CA ARG A 84 -14.57 15.90 2.61
C ARG A 84 -13.46 15.31 3.47
N ALA A 85 -13.08 14.06 3.20
CA ALA A 85 -11.98 13.38 3.87
C ALA A 85 -11.19 12.50 2.89
N ARG A 86 -9.99 12.08 3.30
CA ARG A 86 -9.25 10.97 2.72
C ARG A 86 -8.95 9.95 3.79
N LEU A 87 -8.93 8.66 3.41
CA LEU A 87 -8.56 7.55 4.27
C LEU A 87 -7.09 7.20 4.06
N GLU A 88 -6.33 7.14 5.13
CA GLU A 88 -4.92 6.74 5.15
C GLU A 88 -4.80 5.44 5.96
N TRP A 89 -4.30 4.40 5.32
CA TRP A 89 -4.10 3.11 5.95
C TRP A 89 -2.76 3.04 6.68
N HIS A 90 -2.79 2.50 7.91
CA HIS A 90 -1.64 2.18 8.72
C HIS A 90 -1.69 0.70 9.10
N ASP A 91 -0.65 -0.05 8.80
CA ASP A 91 -0.60 -1.45 9.21
C ASP A 91 -0.41 -1.56 10.72
N PHE A 92 -1.31 -2.29 11.34
CA PHE A 92 -1.20 -2.61 12.75
C PHE A 92 -1.37 -4.12 12.96
N PRO A 93 -0.39 -4.95 12.49
CA PRO A 93 -0.46 -6.41 12.52
C PRO A 93 -0.29 -6.93 13.94
N TRP A 94 -1.31 -6.73 14.73
CA TRP A 94 -1.36 -6.97 16.17
C TRP A 94 -1.54 -8.45 16.52
N ILE A 95 -2.32 -9.19 15.72
CA ILE A 95 -2.78 -10.55 16.07
C ILE A 95 -1.68 -11.59 15.89
N GLY A 96 -0.83 -11.46 14.87
CA GLY A 96 0.24 -12.45 14.71
C GLY A 96 0.96 -12.47 13.37
N PRO A 97 1.71 -13.55 13.10
CA PRO A 97 2.53 -13.65 11.90
C PRO A 97 1.76 -13.54 10.60
N GLU A 98 0.55 -14.09 10.54
CA GLU A 98 -0.29 -14.03 9.35
C GLU A 98 -0.78 -12.61 9.06
N SER A 99 -0.97 -11.77 10.09
CA SER A 99 -1.27 -10.34 9.92
C SER A 99 -0.18 -9.63 9.16
N ARG A 100 1.09 -9.92 9.50
CA ARG A 100 2.26 -9.34 8.80
C ARG A 100 2.35 -9.82 7.36
N SER A 101 2.04 -11.10 7.12
CA SER A 101 2.01 -11.67 5.77
C SER A 101 0.95 -11.00 4.91
N ALA A 102 -0.26 -10.82 5.45
CA ALA A 102 -1.37 -10.15 4.75
C ALA A 102 -1.06 -8.68 4.47
N ALA A 103 -0.51 -7.94 5.44
CA ALA A 103 -0.08 -6.56 5.29
C ALA A 103 0.99 -6.40 4.20
N ASN A 104 2.02 -7.27 4.20
CA ASN A 104 3.01 -7.31 3.14
C ASN A 104 2.38 -7.57 1.77
N GLY A 105 1.45 -8.53 1.66
CA GLY A 105 0.72 -8.81 0.43
C GLY A 105 -0.08 -7.61 -0.08
N ALA A 106 -0.77 -6.89 0.81
CA ALA A 106 -1.51 -5.68 0.47
C ALA A 106 -0.60 -4.56 -0.04
N ARG A 107 0.56 -4.36 0.58
CA ARG A 107 1.56 -3.39 0.10
C ARG A 107 2.17 -3.82 -1.23
N CYS A 108 2.40 -5.12 -1.45
CA CYS A 108 2.83 -5.64 -2.76
C CYS A 108 1.80 -5.35 -3.86
N ALA A 109 0.51 -5.47 -3.57
CA ALA A 109 -0.55 -5.05 -4.48
C ALA A 109 -0.57 -3.53 -4.69
N GLY A 110 -0.28 -2.77 -3.63
CA GLY A 110 -0.13 -1.31 -3.67
C GLY A 110 0.98 -0.83 -4.61
N ALA A 111 2.08 -1.59 -4.75
CA ALA A 111 3.13 -1.31 -5.72
C ALA A 111 2.64 -1.33 -7.18
N GLN A 112 1.49 -1.98 -7.42
CA GLN A 112 0.81 -2.03 -8.71
C GLN A 112 -0.47 -1.15 -8.74
N GLY A 113 -0.64 -0.25 -7.76
CA GLY A 113 -1.80 0.65 -7.66
C GLY A 113 -3.09 -0.04 -7.22
N LYS A 114 -3.01 -1.25 -6.64
CA LYS A 114 -4.16 -2.10 -6.32
C LYS A 114 -4.30 -2.40 -4.83
N PHE A 115 -3.79 -1.50 -3.97
CA PHE A 115 -3.86 -1.71 -2.52
C PHE A 115 -5.31 -1.89 -2.04
N TRP A 116 -6.21 -0.97 -2.41
CA TRP A 116 -7.58 -0.96 -1.89
C TRP A 116 -8.43 -2.10 -2.42
N GLU A 117 -8.24 -2.49 -3.68
CA GLU A 117 -8.90 -3.68 -4.23
C GLU A 117 -8.43 -4.95 -3.52
N TYR A 118 -7.14 -5.03 -3.19
CA TYR A 118 -6.57 -6.17 -2.47
C TYR A 118 -6.99 -6.17 -1.00
N HIS A 119 -7.01 -5.02 -0.34
CA HIS A 119 -7.57 -4.79 0.99
C HIS A 119 -9.01 -5.34 1.09
N ASP A 120 -9.87 -4.95 0.15
CA ASP A 120 -11.25 -5.39 0.11
C ASP A 120 -11.38 -6.92 -0.07
N VAL A 121 -10.50 -7.51 -0.90
CA VAL A 121 -10.46 -8.96 -1.09
C VAL A 121 -9.98 -9.68 0.17
N LEU A 122 -8.97 -9.16 0.86
CA LEU A 122 -8.51 -9.73 2.12
C LEU A 122 -9.65 -9.79 3.14
N TYR A 123 -10.35 -8.69 3.38
CA TYR A 123 -11.45 -8.68 4.34
C TYR A 123 -12.66 -9.52 3.92
N ARG A 124 -12.95 -9.63 2.61
CA ARG A 124 -13.98 -10.56 2.14
C ARG A 124 -13.60 -12.03 2.29
N SER A 125 -12.30 -12.33 2.25
CA SER A 125 -11.77 -13.70 2.35
C SER A 125 -11.26 -14.05 3.75
N GLN A 126 -11.52 -13.18 4.74
CA GLN A 126 -11.01 -13.32 6.10
C GLN A 126 -11.46 -14.65 6.73
N GLY A 127 -10.51 -15.37 7.30
CA GLY A 127 -10.73 -16.58 8.08
C GLY A 127 -10.51 -16.34 9.58
N GLY A 128 -10.28 -17.42 10.32
CA GLY A 128 -9.90 -17.33 11.73
C GLY A 128 -8.51 -16.75 11.93
N GLU A 129 -8.24 -16.23 13.12
CA GLU A 129 -6.95 -15.70 13.51
C GLU A 129 -5.89 -16.82 13.55
N ASN A 130 -4.76 -16.60 12.88
CA ASN A 130 -3.63 -17.54 12.77
C ASN A 130 -4.06 -18.99 12.39
N SER A 131 -5.04 -19.08 11.50
CA SER A 131 -5.67 -20.35 11.07
C SER A 131 -5.07 -20.92 9.78
N GLY A 132 -4.00 -20.34 9.25
CA GLY A 132 -3.44 -20.70 7.95
C GLY A 132 -4.13 -19.98 6.78
N THR A 133 -4.97 -18.99 7.04
CA THR A 133 -5.70 -18.26 6.00
C THR A 133 -4.75 -17.41 5.14
N TRP A 134 -3.72 -16.80 5.73
CA TRP A 134 -2.83 -15.86 5.02
C TRP A 134 -1.45 -16.48 4.71
N THR A 135 -1.46 -17.72 4.18
CA THR A 135 -0.25 -18.31 3.59
C THR A 135 0.17 -17.54 2.33
N LYS A 136 1.47 -17.57 2.00
CA LYS A 136 1.98 -16.94 0.77
C LYS A 136 1.24 -17.42 -0.48
N ASP A 137 0.94 -18.70 -0.59
CA ASP A 137 0.22 -19.27 -1.73
C ASP A 137 -1.20 -18.72 -1.85
N ARG A 138 -1.90 -18.58 -0.72
CA ARG A 138 -3.24 -17.98 -0.70
C ARG A 138 -3.20 -16.52 -1.10
N LEU A 139 -2.24 -15.74 -0.56
CA LEU A 139 -2.05 -14.34 -0.91
C LEU A 139 -1.76 -14.17 -2.41
N LYS A 140 -0.88 -15.01 -2.99
CA LYS A 140 -0.59 -15.01 -4.43
C LYS A 140 -1.82 -15.32 -5.27
N ALA A 141 -2.63 -16.31 -4.85
CA ALA A 141 -3.86 -16.66 -5.54
C ALA A 141 -4.85 -15.49 -5.58
N LEU A 142 -4.98 -14.72 -4.49
CA LEU A 142 -5.82 -13.51 -4.45
C LEU A 142 -5.30 -12.43 -5.40
N GLY A 143 -3.98 -12.24 -5.49
CA GLY A 143 -3.37 -11.33 -6.46
C GLY A 143 -3.67 -11.71 -7.91
N THR A 144 -3.62 -13.02 -8.22
CA THR A 144 -4.00 -13.54 -9.53
C THR A 144 -5.47 -13.26 -9.85
N GLN A 145 -6.38 -13.42 -8.90
CA GLN A 145 -7.81 -13.11 -9.06
C GLN A 145 -8.07 -11.63 -9.35
N LEU A 146 -7.23 -10.73 -8.82
CA LEU A 146 -7.30 -9.29 -9.07
C LEU A 146 -6.60 -8.85 -10.35
N GLY A 147 -5.98 -9.78 -11.10
CA GLY A 147 -5.26 -9.48 -12.32
C GLY A 147 -3.97 -8.68 -12.08
N LEU A 148 -3.30 -8.90 -10.94
CA LEU A 148 -1.97 -8.35 -10.70
C LEU A 148 -0.94 -9.00 -11.62
N ASP A 149 0.10 -8.24 -11.99
CA ASP A 149 1.25 -8.77 -12.70
C ASP A 149 1.94 -9.82 -11.81
N ARG A 150 1.82 -11.07 -12.25
CA ARG A 150 2.12 -12.23 -11.42
C ARG A 150 3.55 -12.25 -10.90
N SER A 151 4.52 -12.15 -11.80
CA SER A 151 5.94 -12.30 -11.43
C SER A 151 6.42 -11.25 -10.43
N PRO A 152 6.20 -9.93 -10.62
CA PRO A 152 6.59 -8.94 -9.62
C PRO A 152 5.80 -9.06 -8.32
N PHE A 153 4.50 -9.41 -8.36
CA PHE A 153 3.71 -9.58 -7.16
C PHE A 153 4.16 -10.78 -6.32
N GLU A 154 4.29 -11.97 -6.93
CA GLU A 154 4.73 -13.17 -6.24
C GLU A 154 6.14 -13.01 -5.68
N GLY A 155 7.07 -12.41 -6.44
CA GLY A 155 8.42 -12.10 -5.97
C GLY A 155 8.42 -11.17 -4.75
N CYS A 156 7.57 -10.15 -4.75
CA CYS A 156 7.38 -9.23 -3.62
C CYS A 156 6.86 -9.96 -2.37
N VAL A 157 5.83 -10.80 -2.53
CA VAL A 157 5.25 -11.59 -1.42
C VAL A 157 6.28 -12.56 -0.86
N ASP A 158 7.04 -13.25 -1.72
CA ASP A 158 8.05 -14.22 -1.31
C ASP A 158 9.22 -13.59 -0.58
N ALA A 159 9.67 -12.45 -1.06
CA ALA A 159 10.77 -11.70 -0.45
C ALA A 159 10.36 -10.99 0.86
N GLY A 160 9.07 -10.80 1.12
CA GLY A 160 8.61 -10.00 2.25
C GLY A 160 9.02 -8.53 2.13
N THR A 161 8.95 -7.98 0.92
CA THR A 161 9.55 -6.67 0.54
C THR A 161 9.14 -5.51 1.46
N TYR A 162 7.94 -5.54 2.01
CA TYR A 162 7.41 -4.45 2.83
C TYR A 162 7.35 -4.76 4.33
N LEU A 163 7.93 -5.86 4.79
CA LEU A 163 7.88 -6.22 6.22
C LEU A 163 8.51 -5.16 7.14
N ASP A 164 9.55 -4.48 6.70
CA ASP A 164 10.16 -3.38 7.48
C ASP A 164 9.22 -2.18 7.59
N ALA A 165 8.52 -1.82 6.51
CA ALA A 165 7.52 -0.76 6.53
C ALA A 165 6.30 -1.13 7.40
N VAL A 166 5.85 -2.37 7.32
CA VAL A 166 4.79 -2.93 8.20
C VAL A 166 5.22 -2.89 9.67
N GLN A 167 6.48 -3.23 9.96
CA GLN A 167 7.02 -3.16 11.32
C GLN A 167 7.15 -1.71 11.81
N ALA A 168 7.49 -0.77 10.94
CA ALA A 168 7.55 0.65 11.28
C ALA A 168 6.16 1.19 11.66
N ASP A 169 5.10 0.82 10.92
CA ASP A 169 3.72 1.19 11.25
C ASP A 169 3.25 0.58 12.57
N LEU A 170 3.58 -0.69 12.83
CA LEU A 170 3.32 -1.34 14.13
C LEU A 170 4.00 -0.58 15.27
N SER A 171 5.25 -0.16 15.05
CA SER A 171 6.02 0.58 16.06
C SER A 171 5.43 1.99 16.29
N ASP A 172 4.96 2.68 15.25
CA ASP A 172 4.25 3.96 15.39
C ASP A 172 2.96 3.78 16.19
N ALA A 173 2.13 2.80 15.87
CA ALA A 173 0.89 2.52 16.58
C ALA A 173 1.13 2.22 18.07
N THR A 174 2.07 1.35 18.37
CA THR A 174 2.41 0.99 19.75
C THR A 174 3.07 2.15 20.51
N GLY A 175 3.91 2.95 19.85
CA GLY A 175 4.50 4.17 20.41
C GLY A 175 3.46 5.23 20.77
N ARG A 176 2.32 5.26 20.07
CA ARG A 176 1.14 6.10 20.40
C ARG A 176 0.27 5.52 21.52
N GLY A 177 0.62 4.35 22.05
CA GLY A 177 -0.16 3.65 23.07
C GLY A 177 -1.42 2.99 22.50
N PHE A 178 -1.46 2.68 21.19
CA PHE A 178 -2.56 1.90 20.62
C PHE A 178 -2.38 0.43 20.99
N ASN A 179 -3.47 -0.21 21.36
CA ASN A 179 -3.51 -1.60 21.84
C ASN A 179 -4.74 -2.37 21.34
N SER A 180 -5.41 -1.86 20.32
CA SER A 180 -6.61 -2.47 19.73
C SER A 180 -6.77 -2.07 18.28
N THR A 181 -7.36 -2.95 17.47
CA THR A 181 -7.75 -2.71 16.08
C THR A 181 -9.26 -2.95 15.87
N PRO A 182 -9.90 -2.21 14.97
CA PRO A 182 -9.37 -1.02 14.35
C PRO A 182 -9.23 0.14 15.35
N THR A 183 -8.27 1.02 15.12
CA THR A 183 -8.21 2.33 15.79
C THR A 183 -8.18 3.40 14.71
N PHE A 184 -9.03 4.42 14.85
CA PHE A 184 -9.07 5.56 13.93
C PHE A 184 -8.55 6.82 14.62
N LEU A 185 -7.76 7.60 13.89
CA LEU A 185 -7.30 8.90 14.33
C LEU A 185 -7.75 9.97 13.32
N ILE A 186 -8.53 10.96 13.79
CA ILE A 186 -9.11 12.04 12.98
C ILE A 186 -8.83 13.34 13.69
N GLY A 187 -7.89 14.15 13.18
CA GLY A 187 -7.33 15.25 13.95
C GLY A 187 -6.74 14.72 15.24
N ASP A 188 -7.19 15.24 16.39
CA ASP A 188 -6.79 14.80 17.73
C ASP A 188 -7.74 13.74 18.33
N GLN A 189 -8.82 13.41 17.62
CA GLN A 189 -9.80 12.43 18.10
C GLN A 189 -9.36 11.00 17.79
N ARG A 190 -9.37 10.16 18.81
CA ARG A 190 -9.11 8.73 18.72
C ARG A 190 -10.39 7.93 18.93
N LEU A 191 -10.80 7.16 17.92
CA LEU A 191 -11.92 6.23 18.01
C LEU A 191 -11.34 4.81 18.05
N VAL A 192 -11.70 4.03 19.08
CA VAL A 192 -11.23 2.64 19.26
C VAL A 192 -12.36 1.69 18.96
N GLY A 193 -12.07 0.64 18.20
CA GLY A 193 -13.07 -0.31 17.69
C GLY A 193 -13.73 0.17 16.41
N PRO A 194 -14.67 -0.63 15.84
CA PRO A 194 -15.36 -0.31 14.60
C PRO A 194 -16.33 0.85 14.79
N PRO A 195 -16.01 2.07 14.26
CA PRO A 195 -16.87 3.23 14.44
C PRO A 195 -18.12 3.11 13.57
N THR A 196 -19.20 3.74 14.02
CA THR A 196 -20.40 3.94 13.18
C THR A 196 -20.15 5.05 12.15
N LEU A 197 -20.93 5.06 11.08
CA LEU A 197 -20.88 6.15 10.08
C LEU A 197 -21.15 7.52 10.72
N GLU A 198 -22.08 7.60 11.66
CA GLU A 198 -22.42 8.81 12.41
C GLU A 198 -21.23 9.29 13.26
N GLY A 199 -20.57 8.38 14.00
CA GLY A 199 -19.40 8.70 14.80
C GLY A 199 -18.23 9.22 13.98
N LEU A 200 -17.98 8.61 12.81
CA LEU A 200 -16.99 9.10 11.85
C LEU A 200 -17.37 10.49 11.32
N GLY A 201 -18.65 10.69 10.97
CA GLY A 201 -19.15 11.96 10.47
C GLY A 201 -18.98 13.09 11.48
N ALA A 202 -19.29 12.83 12.76
CA ALA A 202 -19.11 13.79 13.85
C ALA A 202 -17.63 14.17 14.02
N ALA A 203 -16.72 13.18 13.99
CA ALA A 203 -15.29 13.41 14.13
C ALA A 203 -14.71 14.19 12.94
N ILE A 204 -15.14 13.86 11.70
CA ILE A 204 -14.73 14.58 10.49
C ILE A 204 -15.22 16.02 10.52
N HIS A 205 -16.48 16.24 10.89
CA HIS A 205 -17.02 17.61 11.02
C HIS A 205 -16.25 18.43 12.05
N ALA A 206 -15.95 17.85 13.21
CA ALA A 206 -15.15 18.52 14.24
C ALA A 206 -13.72 18.86 13.80
N ALA A 207 -13.18 18.08 12.84
CA ALA A 207 -11.87 18.29 12.23
C ALA A 207 -11.89 19.25 11.01
N GLY A 208 -13.03 19.84 10.66
CA GLY A 208 -13.17 20.84 9.59
C GLY A 208 -13.59 20.29 8.22
N GLY A 209 -14.18 19.07 8.17
CA GLY A 209 -14.66 18.39 6.96
C GLY A 209 -16.17 18.44 6.76
#